data_7f22bf7115f7b2d54977c366aa08d296
#
_entry.id   7f22bf7115f7b2d54977c366aa08d296
#
_cell.length_a   1.000
_cell.length_b   1.000
_cell.length_c   1.000
_cell.angle_alpha   90.00
_cell.angle_beta   90.00
_cell.angle_gamma   90.00
#
_symmetry.space_group_name_H-M   'P 1'
#
loop_
_entity.id
_entity.type
_entity.pdbx_description
1 polymer ?
#
loop_
_entity_poly.entity_id
_entity_poly.type
_entity_poly.pdbx_seq_one_letter_code
_entity_poly.pdbx_strand_id
1 'polypeptide(L)'
;MKKLLIFALFLGLHTAAMAQESNGLEKDKAVYLELLGASNLAGINYDARFNDHTRFGWRAGLSFGYGHNSSIFWEGSDVRGYAVPLEVNYLLGSQKNNLEVGVGTSVGIYNIHGIFVESVDGPKSSLSADQQKHAVGEYNTPEGTKTWLVYNESRNKFGYYIIGNIGYRHVSNKGFLFRAGFSPSFTIGEKNAVKKAFFYPYLGFGWAF
;
A
#
# COMPACT_ATOMS: atom_id res chain seq x y z
N MET A 1 13.55 28.42 -11.78
CA MET A 1 12.08 28.54 -11.91
C MET A 1 11.33 27.39 -11.27
N LYS A 2 11.62 26.09 -11.53
CA LYS A 2 10.88 24.94 -10.93
C LYS A 2 10.89 24.91 -9.39
N LYS A 3 12.03 25.25 -8.74
CA LYS A 3 12.13 25.30 -7.27
C LYS A 3 11.32 26.44 -6.64
N LEU A 4 11.16 27.55 -7.35
CA LEU A 4 10.36 28.70 -6.89
C LEU A 4 8.85 28.37 -6.95
N LEU A 5 8.43 27.61 -7.96
CA LEU A 5 7.04 27.17 -8.12
C LEU A 5 6.63 26.21 -7.00
N ILE A 6 7.52 25.29 -6.61
CA ILE A 6 7.29 24.34 -5.51
C ILE A 6 7.21 25.09 -4.18
N PHE A 7 8.08 26.08 -3.96
CA PHE A 7 8.06 26.91 -2.76
C PHE A 7 6.80 27.79 -2.68
N ALA A 8 6.36 28.37 -3.80
CA ALA A 8 5.11 29.13 -3.88
C ALA A 8 3.88 28.25 -3.66
N LEU A 9 3.89 27.01 -4.16
CA LEU A 9 2.82 26.02 -3.91
C LEU A 9 2.76 25.65 -2.41
N PHE A 10 3.91 25.45 -1.76
CA PHE A 10 4.01 25.19 -0.33
C PHE A 10 3.55 26.38 0.52
N LEU A 11 3.91 27.60 0.15
CA LEU A 11 3.47 28.81 0.84
C LEU A 11 1.96 29.03 0.66
N GLY A 12 1.43 28.80 -0.53
CA GLY A 12 -0.01 28.87 -0.82
C GLY A 12 -0.84 27.85 -0.05
N LEU A 13 -0.32 26.63 0.12
CA LEU A 13 -0.94 25.60 0.94
C LEU A 13 -0.91 25.95 2.44
N HIS A 14 0.18 26.56 2.93
CA HIS A 14 0.28 27.02 4.33
C HIS A 14 -0.71 28.13 4.65
N THR A 15 -0.84 29.14 3.79
CA THR A 15 -1.78 30.24 4.02
C THR A 15 -3.24 29.80 3.91
N ALA A 16 -3.58 28.87 3.01
CA ALA A 16 -4.89 28.27 2.93
C ALA A 16 -5.25 27.41 4.15
N ALA A 17 -4.28 26.70 4.72
CA ALA A 17 -4.46 25.89 5.94
C ALA A 17 -4.73 26.79 7.17
N MET A 18 -4.01 27.90 7.33
CA MET A 18 -4.19 28.81 8.45
C MET A 18 -5.51 29.59 8.41
N ALA A 19 -6.03 29.89 7.21
CA ALA A 19 -7.31 30.59 7.06
C ALA A 19 -8.55 29.71 7.36
N GLN A 20 -8.39 28.39 7.45
CA GLN A 20 -9.48 27.43 7.67
C GLN A 20 -9.57 26.86 9.09
N GLU A 21 -8.65 27.19 9.97
CA GLU A 21 -8.65 26.71 11.36
C GLU A 21 -9.84 27.16 12.21
N SER A 22 -10.64 28.12 11.76
CA SER A 22 -11.76 28.66 12.56
C SER A 22 -13.02 27.80 12.57
N ASN A 23 -13.15 26.80 11.69
CA ASN A 23 -14.31 25.91 11.64
C ASN A 23 -13.86 24.44 11.59
N GLY A 24 -13.67 23.84 12.76
CA GLY A 24 -13.39 22.41 12.89
C GLY A 24 -14.48 21.53 12.26
N LEU A 25 -14.18 20.27 12.07
CA LEU A 25 -15.13 19.31 11.49
C LEU A 25 -16.19 18.90 12.52
N GLU A 26 -17.47 18.90 12.12
CA GLU A 26 -18.57 18.42 12.97
C GLU A 26 -18.55 16.90 13.15
N LYS A 27 -18.04 16.19 12.11
CA LYS A 27 -17.94 14.72 12.09
C LYS A 27 -16.47 14.34 12.04
N ASP A 28 -15.97 13.86 13.15
CA ASP A 28 -14.54 13.61 13.38
C ASP A 28 -14.14 12.15 13.24
N LYS A 29 -15.12 11.24 13.06
CA LYS A 29 -14.89 9.79 12.88
C LYS A 29 -15.61 9.28 11.65
N ALA A 30 -15.09 8.23 11.05
CA ALA A 30 -15.75 7.55 9.95
C ALA A 30 -15.36 6.07 9.86
N VAL A 31 -16.31 5.28 9.36
CA VAL A 31 -16.07 3.89 8.93
C VAL A 31 -16.43 3.80 7.47
N TYR A 32 -15.57 3.18 6.66
CA TYR A 32 -15.80 3.07 5.22
C TYR A 32 -15.13 1.85 4.60
N LEU A 33 -15.75 1.37 3.52
CA LEU A 33 -15.15 0.43 2.59
C LEU A 33 -14.31 1.21 1.59
N GLU A 34 -13.09 0.79 1.33
CA GLU A 34 -12.21 1.31 0.29
C GLU A 34 -11.89 0.20 -0.70
N LEU A 35 -12.04 0.52 -1.98
CA LEU A 35 -11.66 -0.33 -3.10
C LEU A 35 -10.36 0.23 -3.68
N LEU A 36 -9.40 -0.66 -3.92
CA LEU A 36 -8.08 -0.33 -4.44
C LEU A 36 -7.26 0.55 -3.47
N GLY A 37 -6.35 1.35 -4.00
CA GLY A 37 -5.50 2.25 -3.21
C GLY A 37 -4.67 1.54 -2.14
N ALA A 38 -4.66 2.11 -0.95
CA ALA A 38 -3.96 1.56 0.21
C ALA A 38 -4.59 0.27 0.75
N SER A 39 -5.86 0.03 0.45
CA SER A 39 -6.60 -1.19 0.84
C SER A 39 -6.38 -2.36 -0.13
N ASN A 40 -5.42 -2.25 -1.06
CA ASN A 40 -5.14 -3.25 -2.10
C ASN A 40 -6.36 -3.49 -3.00
N LEU A 41 -7.04 -4.63 -2.91
CA LEU A 41 -8.27 -4.89 -3.67
C LEU A 41 -9.49 -4.28 -2.96
N ALA A 42 -9.64 -4.55 -1.67
CA ALA A 42 -10.72 -4.03 -0.85
C ALA A 42 -10.34 -4.05 0.64
N GLY A 43 -10.86 -3.10 1.41
CA GLY A 43 -10.62 -3.05 2.84
C GLY A 43 -11.65 -2.22 3.58
N ILE A 44 -11.82 -2.51 4.85
CA ILE A 44 -12.62 -1.72 5.78
C ILE A 44 -11.67 -0.86 6.58
N ASN A 45 -11.97 0.43 6.66
CA ASN A 45 -11.14 1.43 7.32
C ASN A 45 -11.94 2.17 8.37
N TYR A 46 -11.28 2.48 9.47
CA TYR A 46 -11.69 3.45 10.47
C TYR A 46 -10.79 4.67 10.38
N ASP A 47 -11.39 5.85 10.37
CA ASP A 47 -10.70 7.14 10.30
C ASP A 47 -11.19 8.00 11.46
N ALA A 48 -10.26 8.68 12.13
CA ALA A 48 -10.60 9.59 13.23
C ALA A 48 -9.65 10.80 13.25
N ARG A 49 -10.15 11.89 13.75
CA ARG A 49 -9.33 13.09 14.01
C ARG A 49 -8.57 12.92 15.33
N PHE A 50 -7.39 13.52 15.44
CA PHE A 50 -6.57 13.43 16.67
C PHE A 50 -7.21 14.13 17.86
N ASN A 51 -7.88 15.24 17.62
CA ASN A 51 -8.67 15.97 18.63
C ASN A 51 -10.00 16.37 18.02
N ASP A 52 -10.97 16.69 18.86
CA ASP A 52 -12.27 17.18 18.44
C ASP A 52 -12.12 18.39 17.52
N HIS A 53 -12.81 18.33 16.40
CA HIS A 53 -12.83 19.37 15.37
C HIS A 53 -11.52 19.67 14.63
N THR A 54 -10.46 18.89 14.84
CA THR A 54 -9.24 19.08 14.04
C THR A 54 -9.39 18.52 12.63
N ARG A 55 -8.54 18.99 11.72
CA ARG A 55 -8.46 18.48 10.36
C ARG A 55 -7.37 17.42 10.20
N PHE A 56 -6.51 17.31 11.19
CA PHE A 56 -5.44 16.32 11.25
C PHE A 56 -5.97 15.04 11.92
N GLY A 57 -5.71 13.91 11.29
CA GLY A 57 -6.24 12.64 11.76
C GLY A 57 -5.42 11.44 11.33
N TRP A 58 -5.95 10.29 11.65
CA TRP A 58 -5.36 9.01 11.33
C TRP A 58 -6.41 8.05 10.81
N ARG A 59 -5.98 7.05 10.05
CA ARG A 59 -6.81 5.90 9.71
C ARG A 59 -6.05 4.60 9.95
N ALA A 60 -6.81 3.57 10.27
CA ALA A 60 -6.38 2.20 10.32
C ALA A 60 -7.44 1.31 9.67
N GLY A 61 -7.02 0.22 9.02
CA GLY A 61 -7.97 -0.66 8.35
C GLY A 61 -7.51 -2.10 8.33
N LEU A 62 -8.39 -2.95 7.79
CA LEU A 62 -8.08 -4.32 7.40
C LEU A 62 -8.33 -4.43 5.92
N SER A 63 -7.37 -4.90 5.18
CA SER A 63 -7.43 -5.00 3.73
C SER A 63 -7.09 -6.39 3.20
N PHE A 64 -7.68 -6.71 2.07
CA PHE A 64 -7.42 -7.92 1.31
C PHE A 64 -6.86 -7.55 -0.06
N GLY A 65 -5.79 -8.22 -0.46
CA GLY A 65 -5.18 -8.12 -1.78
C GLY A 65 -5.24 -9.44 -2.53
N TYR A 66 -5.56 -9.36 -3.79
CA TYR A 66 -5.50 -10.48 -4.72
C TYR A 66 -4.97 -10.01 -6.07
N GLY A 67 -4.03 -10.75 -6.63
CA GLY A 67 -3.49 -10.53 -7.96
C GLY A 67 -3.20 -11.85 -8.63
N HIS A 68 -3.52 -11.96 -9.91
CA HIS A 68 -3.29 -13.15 -10.72
C HIS A 68 -2.45 -12.77 -11.92
N ASN A 69 -1.40 -13.52 -12.15
CA ASN A 69 -0.51 -13.54 -13.32
C ASN A 69 -0.53 -12.26 -14.17
N SER A 70 0.39 -11.35 -13.97
CA SER A 70 0.52 -10.09 -14.72
C SER A 70 -0.60 -9.06 -14.51
N SER A 71 -1.33 -9.14 -13.41
CA SER A 71 -2.29 -8.08 -13.09
C SER A 71 -1.57 -6.75 -12.84
N ILE A 72 -2.28 -5.64 -13.02
CA ILE A 72 -1.77 -4.29 -12.72
C ILE A 72 -1.30 -4.13 -11.27
N PHE A 73 -1.59 -5.09 -10.40
CA PHE A 73 -1.24 -5.07 -8.99
C PHE A 73 0.03 -5.87 -8.65
N TRP A 74 0.40 -6.89 -9.48
CA TRP A 74 1.48 -7.82 -9.17
C TRP A 74 2.10 -8.38 -10.45
N GLU A 75 3.42 -8.40 -10.53
CA GLU A 75 4.14 -8.99 -11.66
C GLU A 75 4.39 -10.49 -11.44
N GLY A 76 3.96 -11.32 -12.37
CA GLY A 76 4.48 -12.66 -12.61
C GLY A 76 4.09 -13.79 -11.65
N SER A 77 3.24 -13.56 -10.65
CA SER A 77 2.85 -14.59 -9.68
C SER A 77 1.44 -14.35 -9.16
N ASP A 78 0.79 -15.41 -8.71
CA ASP A 78 -0.47 -15.30 -8.00
C ASP A 78 -0.19 -14.86 -6.57
N VAL A 79 -0.76 -13.75 -6.16
CA VAL A 79 -0.59 -13.20 -4.82
C VAL A 79 -1.92 -12.97 -4.17
N ARG A 80 -2.07 -13.42 -2.94
CA ARG A 80 -3.20 -13.09 -2.07
C ARG A 80 -2.67 -12.76 -0.69
N GLY A 81 -3.31 -11.81 0.00
CA GLY A 81 -2.83 -11.45 1.33
C GLY A 81 -3.77 -10.54 2.07
N TYR A 82 -3.47 -10.40 3.35
CA TYR A 82 -4.16 -9.52 4.27
C TYR A 82 -3.16 -8.49 4.79
N ALA A 83 -3.59 -7.25 4.86
CA ALA A 83 -2.74 -6.17 5.34
C ALA A 83 -3.52 -5.19 6.21
N VAL A 84 -2.77 -4.44 7.01
CA VAL A 84 -3.25 -3.36 7.85
C VAL A 84 -2.68 -2.05 7.29
N PRO A 85 -3.45 -1.26 6.53
CA PRO A 85 -3.08 0.09 6.19
C PRO A 85 -3.20 0.99 7.42
N LEU A 86 -2.15 1.79 7.65
CA LEU A 86 -2.06 2.79 8.71
C LEU A 86 -1.62 4.10 8.07
N GLU A 87 -2.32 5.18 8.33
CA GLU A 87 -2.03 6.47 7.70
C GLU A 87 -2.33 7.62 8.65
N VAL A 88 -1.56 8.68 8.54
CA VAL A 88 -1.92 10.00 9.04
C VAL A 88 -2.35 10.87 7.88
N ASN A 89 -3.42 11.63 8.05
CA ASN A 89 -4.01 12.42 6.99
C ASN A 89 -4.42 13.82 7.47
N TYR A 90 -4.54 14.72 6.50
CA TYR A 90 -5.00 16.08 6.71
C TYR A 90 -6.08 16.43 5.69
N LEU A 91 -7.14 17.11 6.15
CA LEU A 91 -8.29 17.50 5.34
C LEU A 91 -8.25 19.01 5.06
N LEU A 92 -8.15 19.37 3.79
CA LEU A 92 -8.15 20.76 3.30
C LEU A 92 -9.50 21.04 2.64
N GLY A 93 -10.29 21.94 3.18
CA GLY A 93 -11.56 22.30 2.55
C GLY A 93 -12.63 22.75 3.54
N SER A 94 -13.88 22.34 3.29
CA SER A 94 -15.06 22.72 4.07
C SER A 94 -15.53 21.61 5.00
N GLN A 95 -16.67 21.78 5.66
CA GLN A 95 -17.33 20.70 6.44
C GLN A 95 -17.71 19.48 5.58
N LYS A 96 -18.03 19.71 4.31
CA LYS A 96 -18.55 18.67 3.41
C LYS A 96 -17.55 18.19 2.38
N ASN A 97 -16.76 19.10 1.82
CA ASN A 97 -15.89 18.83 0.67
C ASN A 97 -14.45 19.14 1.03
N ASN A 98 -13.60 18.14 1.00
CA ASN A 98 -12.21 18.27 1.38
C ASN A 98 -11.30 17.64 0.32
N LEU A 99 -10.14 18.25 0.12
CA LEU A 99 -8.97 17.58 -0.39
C LEU A 99 -8.34 16.84 0.78
N GLU A 100 -8.19 15.55 0.65
CA GLU A 100 -7.49 14.71 1.64
C GLU A 100 -6.08 14.42 1.16
N VAL A 101 -5.10 14.68 2.01
CA VAL A 101 -3.70 14.30 1.79
C VAL A 101 -3.20 13.51 2.97
N GLY A 102 -2.43 12.46 2.71
CA GLY A 102 -1.96 11.58 3.76
C GLY A 102 -0.69 10.83 3.39
N VAL A 103 -0.07 10.28 4.42
CA VAL A 103 1.08 9.39 4.30
C VAL A 103 1.01 8.31 5.37
N GLY A 104 1.45 7.12 5.01
CA GLY A 104 1.36 5.98 5.92
C GLY A 104 2.15 4.78 5.45
N THR A 105 1.79 3.65 6.01
CA THR A 105 2.35 2.35 5.64
C THR A 105 1.24 1.31 5.61
N SER A 106 1.43 0.28 4.81
CA SER A 106 0.62 -0.93 4.86
C SER A 106 1.54 -2.10 5.18
N VAL A 107 1.17 -2.87 6.20
CA VAL A 107 1.92 -4.05 6.64
C VAL A 107 1.03 -5.27 6.56
N GLY A 108 1.56 -6.41 6.10
CA GLY A 108 0.72 -7.59 5.89
C GLY A 108 1.47 -8.88 5.66
N ILE A 109 0.69 -9.95 5.55
CA ILE A 109 1.17 -11.28 5.19
C ILE A 109 0.56 -11.64 3.84
N TYR A 110 1.45 -12.01 2.91
CA TYR A 110 1.11 -12.33 1.53
C TYR A 110 1.53 -13.75 1.21
N ASN A 111 0.61 -14.53 0.68
CA ASN A 111 0.87 -15.84 0.10
C ASN A 111 1.14 -15.63 -1.40
N ILE A 112 2.36 -15.94 -1.82
CA ILE A 112 2.82 -15.81 -3.20
C ILE A 112 2.95 -17.20 -3.77
N HIS A 113 2.18 -17.54 -4.80
CA HIS A 113 2.31 -18.77 -5.57
C HIS A 113 3.04 -18.48 -6.87
N GLY A 114 4.15 -19.17 -7.11
CA GLY A 114 4.96 -18.94 -8.30
C GLY A 114 6.20 -19.81 -8.35
N ILE A 115 7.02 -19.53 -9.34
CA ILE A 115 8.29 -20.22 -9.56
C ILE A 115 9.38 -19.54 -8.74
N PHE A 116 9.96 -20.26 -7.79
CA PHE A 116 11.10 -19.83 -7.00
C PHE A 116 12.35 -20.52 -7.48
N VAL A 117 13.39 -19.76 -7.77
CA VAL A 117 14.70 -20.27 -8.18
C VAL A 117 15.69 -20.05 -7.05
N GLU A 118 16.32 -21.11 -6.62
CA GLU A 118 17.36 -21.11 -5.60
C GLU A 118 18.66 -21.67 -6.16
N SER A 119 19.79 -21.21 -5.66
CA SER A 119 21.10 -21.74 -5.98
C SER A 119 21.70 -22.37 -4.72
N VAL A 120 22.07 -23.62 -4.80
CA VAL A 120 22.71 -24.35 -3.70
C VAL A 120 24.11 -24.80 -4.09
N ASP A 121 25.01 -24.86 -3.12
CA ASP A 121 26.38 -25.30 -3.33
C ASP A 121 26.44 -26.82 -3.51
N GLY A 122 27.25 -27.26 -4.45
CA GLY A 122 27.48 -28.66 -4.77
C GLY A 122 26.80 -29.12 -6.06
N PRO A 123 27.29 -30.26 -6.62
CA PRO A 123 26.67 -30.90 -7.75
C PRO A 123 25.35 -31.59 -7.36
N LYS A 124 24.47 -31.82 -8.31
CA LYS A 124 23.17 -32.48 -8.10
C LYS A 124 23.26 -33.78 -7.32
N SER A 125 24.33 -34.56 -7.55
CA SER A 125 24.55 -35.84 -6.88
C SER A 125 24.80 -35.72 -5.37
N SER A 126 25.24 -34.56 -4.88
CA SER A 126 25.50 -34.31 -3.46
C SER A 126 24.29 -33.76 -2.70
N LEU A 127 23.22 -33.40 -3.40
CA LEU A 127 22.02 -32.82 -2.82
C LEU A 127 21.13 -33.91 -2.21
N SER A 128 20.24 -33.51 -1.31
CA SER A 128 19.22 -34.39 -0.75
C SER A 128 18.29 -34.90 -1.83
N ALA A 129 17.67 -36.07 -1.61
CA ALA A 129 16.74 -36.68 -2.56
C ALA A 129 15.57 -35.75 -2.95
N ASP A 130 15.15 -34.87 -2.03
CA ASP A 130 14.11 -33.89 -2.31
C ASP A 130 14.61 -32.73 -3.19
N GLN A 131 15.77 -32.18 -2.88
CA GLN A 131 16.41 -31.15 -3.72
C GLN A 131 16.73 -31.64 -5.14
N GLN A 132 17.14 -32.91 -5.30
CA GLN A 132 17.41 -33.51 -6.61
C GLN A 132 16.21 -33.50 -7.54
N LYS A 133 14.97 -33.60 -7.01
CA LYS A 133 13.73 -33.52 -7.80
C LYS A 133 13.52 -32.13 -8.41
N HIS A 134 14.01 -31.09 -7.74
CA HIS A 134 13.88 -29.69 -8.14
C HIS A 134 15.10 -29.16 -8.89
N ALA A 135 16.17 -29.96 -9.04
CA ALA A 135 17.40 -29.59 -9.69
C ALA A 135 17.25 -29.57 -11.22
N VAL A 136 17.42 -28.39 -11.81
CA VAL A 136 17.24 -28.15 -13.25
C VAL A 136 18.55 -27.94 -14.01
N GLY A 137 19.64 -27.64 -13.35
CA GLY A 137 20.94 -27.44 -13.99
C GLY A 137 22.05 -27.16 -12.99
N GLU A 138 23.29 -27.43 -13.44
CA GLU A 138 24.49 -27.16 -12.71
C GLU A 138 25.35 -26.11 -13.43
N TYR A 139 26.11 -25.34 -12.67
CA TYR A 139 27.08 -24.41 -13.21
C TYR A 139 28.32 -24.31 -12.29
N ASN A 140 29.46 -24.04 -12.90
CA ASN A 140 30.71 -23.92 -12.19
C ASN A 140 31.01 -22.47 -11.84
N THR A 141 31.44 -22.25 -10.60
CA THR A 141 31.97 -20.97 -10.12
C THR A 141 33.41 -21.14 -9.69
N PRO A 142 34.19 -20.07 -9.47
CA PRO A 142 35.54 -20.17 -8.90
C PRO A 142 35.57 -20.85 -7.51
N GLU A 143 34.43 -20.85 -6.82
CA GLU A 143 34.25 -21.42 -5.47
C GLU A 143 33.77 -22.89 -5.48
N GLY A 144 33.43 -23.42 -6.69
CA GLY A 144 32.93 -24.79 -6.85
C GLY A 144 31.69 -24.88 -7.72
N THR A 145 31.12 -26.07 -7.79
CA THR A 145 29.89 -26.32 -8.53
C THR A 145 28.67 -25.87 -7.75
N LYS A 146 27.71 -25.25 -8.41
CA LYS A 146 26.41 -24.88 -7.85
C LYS A 146 25.29 -25.47 -8.69
N THR A 147 24.17 -25.81 -8.04
CA THR A 147 22.99 -26.38 -8.68
C THR A 147 21.81 -25.44 -8.55
N TRP A 148 21.10 -25.20 -9.66
CA TRP A 148 19.84 -24.46 -9.68
C TRP A 148 18.68 -25.38 -9.30
N LEU A 149 17.93 -24.98 -8.28
CA LEU A 149 16.68 -25.61 -7.87
C LEU A 149 15.50 -24.72 -8.27
N VAL A 150 14.46 -25.33 -8.83
CA VAL A 150 13.24 -24.64 -9.24
C VAL A 150 12.05 -25.25 -8.50
N TYR A 151 11.37 -24.42 -7.73
CA TYR A 151 10.19 -24.78 -6.96
C TYR A 151 8.97 -24.05 -7.53
N ASN A 152 7.89 -24.79 -7.80
CA ASN A 152 6.59 -24.20 -8.08
C ASN A 152 5.70 -24.41 -6.86
N GLU A 153 5.65 -23.42 -6.00
CA GLU A 153 5.02 -23.56 -4.69
C GLU A 153 4.43 -22.22 -4.19
N SER A 154 3.73 -22.30 -3.07
CA SER A 154 3.21 -21.13 -2.38
C SER A 154 4.08 -20.80 -1.16
N ARG A 155 4.55 -19.56 -1.07
CA ARG A 155 5.32 -19.07 0.07
C ARG A 155 4.62 -17.91 0.74
N ASN A 156 4.56 -17.96 2.08
CA ASN A 156 4.10 -16.83 2.86
C ASN A 156 5.25 -15.84 3.09
N LYS A 157 5.01 -14.58 2.77
CA LYS A 157 5.97 -13.49 3.00
C LYS A 157 5.32 -12.37 3.78
N PHE A 158 6.07 -11.84 4.75
CA PHE A 158 5.74 -10.55 5.34
C PHE A 158 6.09 -9.45 4.33
N GLY A 159 5.17 -8.52 4.14
CA GLY A 159 5.37 -7.37 3.25
C GLY A 159 4.97 -6.07 3.93
N TYR A 160 5.71 -5.01 3.62
CA TYR A 160 5.36 -3.65 4.01
C TYR A 160 5.68 -2.69 2.87
N TYR A 161 4.95 -1.61 2.79
CA TYR A 161 5.20 -0.56 1.82
C TYR A 161 4.69 0.79 2.34
N ILE A 162 5.34 1.85 1.90
CA ILE A 162 4.93 3.22 2.18
C ILE A 162 3.80 3.59 1.23
N ILE A 163 2.79 4.25 1.75
CA ILE A 163 1.65 4.76 1.00
C ILE A 163 1.56 6.27 1.14
N GLY A 164 1.22 6.93 0.05
CA GLY A 164 0.68 8.28 0.06
C GLY A 164 -0.82 8.25 -0.20
N ASN A 165 -1.47 9.35 0.04
CA ASN A 165 -2.88 9.56 -0.28
C ASN A 165 -3.08 10.99 -0.76
N ILE A 166 -3.73 11.15 -1.89
CA ILE A 166 -4.23 12.44 -2.37
C ILE A 166 -5.58 12.22 -3.05
N GLY A 167 -6.62 12.88 -2.57
CA GLY A 167 -7.94 12.68 -3.14
C GLY A 167 -9.02 13.60 -2.58
N TYR A 168 -10.18 13.44 -3.13
CA TYR A 168 -11.40 14.13 -2.73
C TYR A 168 -12.15 13.32 -1.68
N ARG A 169 -12.61 13.99 -0.63
CA ARG A 169 -13.49 13.45 0.42
C ARG A 169 -14.74 14.31 0.54
N HIS A 170 -15.89 13.68 0.42
CA HIS A 170 -17.19 14.29 0.63
C HIS A 170 -17.90 13.67 1.83
N VAL A 171 -18.42 14.49 2.72
CA VAL A 171 -19.26 14.06 3.85
C VAL A 171 -20.59 14.81 3.77
N SER A 172 -21.68 14.10 3.59
CA SER A 172 -23.02 14.69 3.57
C SER A 172 -23.47 15.11 4.97
N ASN A 173 -24.48 15.97 5.08
CA ASN A 173 -25.06 16.37 6.37
C ASN A 173 -25.55 15.17 7.19
N LYS A 174 -26.04 14.13 6.52
CA LYS A 174 -26.51 12.89 7.18
C LYS A 174 -25.40 11.90 7.54
N GLY A 175 -24.14 12.19 7.15
CA GLY A 175 -22.98 11.34 7.47
C GLY A 175 -22.50 10.48 6.31
N PHE A 176 -23.20 10.37 5.18
CA PHE A 176 -22.70 9.59 4.06
C PHE A 176 -21.31 10.12 3.61
N LEU A 177 -20.34 9.22 3.58
CA LEU A 177 -18.97 9.49 3.18
C LEU A 177 -18.70 8.91 1.79
N PHE A 178 -18.15 9.73 0.92
CA PHE A 178 -17.58 9.33 -0.37
C PHE A 178 -16.12 9.80 -0.45
N ARG A 179 -15.24 8.95 -0.96
CA ARG A 179 -13.82 9.25 -1.20
C ARG A 179 -13.41 8.76 -2.57
N ALA A 180 -12.59 9.54 -3.27
CA ALA A 180 -11.96 9.13 -4.53
C ALA A 180 -10.63 9.83 -4.70
N GLY A 181 -9.62 9.13 -5.19
CA GLY A 181 -8.29 9.72 -5.37
C GLY A 181 -7.26 8.71 -5.83
N PHE A 182 -6.02 9.00 -5.50
CA PHE A 182 -4.87 8.18 -5.83
C PHE A 182 -4.00 7.92 -4.60
N SER A 183 -3.48 6.70 -4.52
CA SER A 183 -2.59 6.27 -3.46
C SER A 183 -1.27 5.82 -4.09
N PRO A 184 -0.28 6.73 -4.24
CA PRO A 184 1.06 6.34 -4.61
C PRO A 184 1.65 5.42 -3.53
N SER A 185 2.31 4.36 -3.94
CA SER A 185 2.93 3.41 -3.01
C SER A 185 4.30 2.97 -3.52
N PHE A 186 5.21 2.74 -2.58
CA PHE A 186 6.56 2.28 -2.88
C PHE A 186 7.17 1.51 -1.70
N THR A 187 8.10 0.62 -2.01
CA THR A 187 8.91 -0.11 -1.04
C THR A 187 10.32 0.44 -1.00
N ILE A 188 10.91 0.49 0.19
CA ILE A 188 12.28 0.95 0.40
C ILE A 188 13.16 -0.27 0.70
N GLY A 189 14.22 -0.44 -0.08
CA GLY A 189 15.37 -1.26 0.29
C GLY A 189 15.31 -2.75 -0.05
N GLU A 190 14.24 -3.31 -0.60
CA GLU A 190 14.19 -4.73 -0.93
C GLU A 190 14.16 -5.00 -2.44
N LYS A 191 15.10 -5.85 -2.92
CA LYS A 191 15.16 -6.28 -4.33
C LYS A 191 13.97 -7.17 -4.74
N ASN A 192 13.35 -7.86 -3.79
CA ASN A 192 12.24 -8.80 -3.99
C ASN A 192 10.95 -8.33 -3.27
N ALA A 193 10.75 -7.03 -3.20
CA ALA A 193 9.58 -6.46 -2.55
C ALA A 193 8.29 -6.85 -3.29
N VAL A 194 7.24 -7.10 -2.50
CA VAL A 194 5.89 -7.40 -2.98
C VAL A 194 5.35 -6.28 -3.88
N LYS A 195 5.90 -5.08 -3.75
CA LYS A 195 5.52 -3.89 -4.52
C LYS A 195 6.72 -2.99 -4.75
N LYS A 196 6.97 -2.57 -5.99
CA LYS A 196 8.01 -1.57 -6.26
C LYS A 196 7.43 -0.17 -6.06
N ALA A 197 7.14 0.56 -7.10
CA ALA A 197 6.45 1.85 -7.03
C ALA A 197 5.20 1.77 -7.89
N PHE A 198 4.07 2.21 -7.36
CA PHE A 198 2.82 2.19 -8.09
C PHE A 198 1.88 3.34 -7.68
N PHE A 199 0.94 3.64 -8.55
CA PHE A 199 -0.01 4.72 -8.39
C PHE A 199 -1.44 4.18 -8.54
N TYR A 200 -2.05 3.78 -7.41
CA TYR A 200 -3.37 3.19 -7.41
C TYR A 200 -4.47 4.23 -7.28
N PRO A 201 -5.49 4.23 -8.17
CA PRO A 201 -6.74 4.91 -7.87
C PRO A 201 -7.45 4.22 -6.71
N TYR A 202 -8.29 4.95 -5.99
CA TYR A 202 -9.17 4.38 -4.98
C TYR A 202 -10.56 5.01 -5.02
N LEU A 203 -11.52 4.23 -4.54
CA LEU A 203 -12.90 4.66 -4.25
C LEU A 203 -13.26 4.19 -2.84
N GLY A 204 -13.89 5.06 -2.07
CA GLY A 204 -14.35 4.74 -0.72
C GLY A 204 -15.77 5.21 -0.46
N PHE A 205 -16.53 4.38 0.26
CA PHE A 205 -17.92 4.66 0.64
C PHE A 205 -18.14 4.24 2.10
N GLY A 206 -18.82 5.09 2.86
CA GLY A 206 -19.07 4.79 4.26
C GLY A 206 -19.89 5.85 4.98
N TRP A 207 -19.64 5.93 6.27
CA TRP A 207 -20.40 6.80 7.17
C TRP A 207 -19.47 7.54 8.13
N ALA A 208 -19.67 8.85 8.23
CA ALA A 208 -19.00 9.73 9.19
C ALA A 208 -19.97 10.15 10.30
N PHE A 209 -19.50 10.21 11.53
CA PHE A 209 -20.27 10.51 12.75
C PHE A 209 -19.45 11.30 13.75
#